data_30b3dedb4a63711c0ad1cae0f03f457a
#
_entry.id   30b3dedb4a63711c0ad1cae0f03f457a
#
_cell.length_a   1.000
_cell.length_b   1.000
_cell.length_c   1.000
_cell.angle_alpha   90.00
_cell.angle_beta   90.00
_cell.angle_gamma   90.00
#
_symmetry.space_group_name_H-M   'P 1'
#
loop_
_entity.id
_entity.type
_entity.pdbx_description
1 polymer ?
#
loop_
_entity_poly.entity_id
_entity_poly.type
_entity_poly.pdbx_seq_one_letter_code
_entity_poly.pdbx_strand_id
1 'polypeptide(L)'
;MDMCIAYFDEAGDDGVTTASSEFFVLTSLYMNADRWQENFDKIRSCRQRLKEQFGFHSAEELHTKHLLSDKDPYRKYGWTSEQKQEIVKEVARCIADLDAKIVNVIIDKTYFVDE
;
A
#
# COMPACT_ATOMS: atom_id res chain seq x y z
N MET A 1 -9.81 6.76 27.84
CA MET A 1 -10.02 7.52 26.61
C MET A 1 -9.54 6.70 25.42
N ASP A 2 -10.40 6.51 24.46
CA ASP A 2 -10.01 5.75 23.28
C ASP A 2 -9.19 6.63 22.35
N MET A 3 -8.01 6.15 22.04
CA MET A 3 -7.10 6.79 21.10
C MET A 3 -7.06 5.98 19.82
N CYS A 4 -7.14 6.67 18.69
CA CYS A 4 -7.05 6.09 17.37
C CYS A 4 -5.77 6.53 16.69
N ILE A 5 -5.08 5.58 16.05
CA ILE A 5 -3.91 5.87 15.23
C ILE A 5 -4.33 5.73 13.78
N ALA A 6 -4.03 6.73 12.96
CA ALA A 6 -4.36 6.72 11.54
C ALA A 6 -3.12 6.99 10.70
N TYR A 7 -2.99 6.23 9.64
CA TYR A 7 -1.96 6.40 8.61
C TYR A 7 -2.64 6.80 7.31
N PHE A 8 -2.08 7.77 6.62
CA PHE A 8 -2.63 8.28 5.37
C PHE A 8 -1.62 8.12 4.24
N ASP A 9 -2.14 7.77 3.08
CA ASP A 9 -1.36 7.77 1.85
C ASP A 9 -2.27 8.18 0.69
N GLU A 10 -1.66 8.65 -0.38
CA GLU A 10 -2.37 9.18 -1.54
C GLU A 10 -1.98 8.45 -2.81
N ALA A 11 -2.92 8.34 -3.75
CA ALA A 11 -2.68 7.85 -5.09
C ALA A 11 -3.25 8.85 -6.09
N GLY A 12 -2.60 8.96 -7.24
CA GLY A 12 -2.85 10.01 -8.22
C GLY A 12 -2.06 11.27 -7.88
N ASP A 13 -2.08 12.25 -8.78
CA ASP A 13 -1.46 13.55 -8.55
C ASP A 13 -2.50 14.58 -8.07
N ASP A 14 -2.03 15.66 -7.52
CA ASP A 14 -2.87 16.75 -7.00
C ASP A 14 -3.23 17.81 -8.08
N GLY A 15 -2.76 17.60 -9.30
CA GLY A 15 -3.05 18.50 -10.41
C GLY A 15 -4.47 18.36 -10.95
N VAL A 16 -4.98 19.40 -11.52
CA VAL A 16 -6.32 19.46 -12.13
C VAL A 16 -6.28 19.77 -13.64
N THR A 17 -5.15 19.55 -14.27
CA THR A 17 -4.99 19.73 -15.72
C THR A 17 -5.37 18.47 -16.47
N THR A 18 -5.52 18.58 -17.80
CA THR A 18 -5.79 17.44 -18.68
C THR A 18 -4.66 16.40 -18.68
N ALA A 19 -3.44 16.80 -18.31
CA ALA A 19 -2.30 15.88 -18.19
C ALA A 19 -2.25 15.16 -16.85
N SER A 20 -3.09 15.55 -15.88
CA SER A 20 -3.15 14.97 -14.54
C SER A 20 -3.98 13.69 -14.54
N SER A 21 -3.83 12.87 -13.51
CA SER A 21 -4.69 11.71 -13.30
C SER A 21 -6.15 12.14 -13.11
N GLU A 22 -7.09 11.32 -13.58
CA GLU A 22 -8.53 11.60 -13.48
C GLU A 22 -9.00 11.60 -12.02
N PHE A 23 -8.42 10.73 -11.21
CA PHE A 23 -8.82 10.56 -9.81
C PHE A 23 -7.67 10.92 -8.87
N PHE A 24 -8.04 11.48 -7.73
CA PHE A 24 -7.19 11.58 -6.56
C PHE A 24 -7.80 10.72 -5.45
N VAL A 25 -7.01 9.85 -4.86
CA VAL A 25 -7.46 8.94 -3.81
C VAL A 25 -6.65 9.22 -2.56
N LEU A 26 -7.33 9.47 -1.44
CA LEU A 26 -6.72 9.52 -0.12
C LEU A 26 -7.19 8.30 0.65
N THR A 27 -6.24 7.46 1.04
CA THR A 27 -6.50 6.25 1.82
C THR A 27 -6.06 6.46 3.26
N SER A 28 -6.92 6.11 4.19
CA SER A 28 -6.58 6.05 5.62
C SER A 28 -6.69 4.62 6.12
N LEU A 29 -5.64 4.17 6.79
CA LEU A 29 -5.67 2.96 7.61
C LEU A 29 -5.69 3.41 9.07
N TYR A 30 -6.72 3.04 9.81
CA TYR A 30 -6.81 3.45 11.20
C TYR A 30 -7.19 2.29 12.12
N MET A 31 -6.73 2.41 13.35
CA MET A 31 -6.91 1.39 14.37
C MET A 31 -6.98 2.02 15.75
N ASN A 32 -7.58 1.30 16.69
CA ASN A 32 -7.47 1.64 18.10
C ASN A 32 -5.98 1.51 18.52
N ALA A 33 -5.50 2.45 19.31
CA ALA A 33 -4.12 2.46 19.77
C ALA A 33 -3.74 1.18 20.53
N ASP A 34 -4.69 0.56 21.23
CA ASP A 34 -4.50 -0.71 21.94
C ASP A 34 -4.16 -1.87 20.99
N ARG A 35 -4.48 -1.75 19.72
CA ARG A 35 -4.24 -2.78 18.69
C ARG A 35 -2.94 -2.55 17.91
N TRP A 36 -2.29 -1.43 18.13
CA TRP A 36 -1.11 -1.06 17.33
C TRP A 36 0.00 -2.10 17.41
N GLN A 37 0.33 -2.57 18.62
CA GLN A 37 1.41 -3.54 18.78
C GLN A 37 1.09 -4.87 18.12
N GLU A 38 -0.12 -5.36 18.28
CA GLU A 38 -0.57 -6.60 17.64
C GLU A 38 -0.51 -6.49 16.11
N ASN A 39 -1.01 -5.39 15.56
CA ASN A 39 -0.97 -5.14 14.12
C ASN A 39 0.47 -5.00 13.61
N PHE A 40 1.31 -4.30 14.35
CA PHE A 40 2.73 -4.18 14.01
C PHE A 40 3.42 -5.55 13.96
N ASP A 41 3.15 -6.41 14.92
CA ASP A 41 3.71 -7.76 14.95
C ASP A 41 3.23 -8.60 13.75
N LYS A 42 1.98 -8.46 13.34
CA LYS A 42 1.45 -9.11 12.13
C LYS A 42 2.17 -8.64 10.87
N ILE A 43 2.42 -7.34 10.74
CA ILE A 43 3.16 -6.78 9.60
C ILE A 43 4.61 -7.27 9.60
N ARG A 44 5.26 -7.30 10.75
CA ARG A 44 6.62 -7.86 10.86
C ARG A 44 6.67 -9.31 10.41
N SER A 45 5.73 -10.12 10.86
CA SER A 45 5.63 -11.53 10.47
C SER A 45 5.43 -11.68 8.96
N CYS A 46 4.60 -10.83 8.37
CA CYS A 46 4.40 -10.80 6.92
C CYS A 46 5.69 -10.47 6.18
N ARG A 47 6.41 -9.44 6.60
CA ARG A 47 7.69 -9.07 5.99
C ARG A 47 8.73 -10.19 6.13
N GLN A 48 8.73 -10.88 7.23
CA GLN A 48 9.62 -12.03 7.44
C GLN A 48 9.29 -13.17 6.47
N ARG A 49 8.01 -13.48 6.27
CA ARG A 49 7.59 -14.49 5.28
C ARG A 49 7.98 -14.09 3.85
N LEU A 50 7.80 -12.83 3.49
CA LEU A 50 8.21 -12.34 2.16
C LEU A 50 9.70 -12.47 1.96
N LYS A 51 10.50 -12.20 2.99
CA LYS A 51 11.95 -12.37 2.94
C LYS A 51 12.33 -13.85 2.76
N GLU A 52 11.69 -14.73 3.51
CA GLU A 52 11.98 -16.17 3.45
C GLU A 52 11.55 -16.79 2.13
N GLN A 53 10.39 -16.43 1.61
CA GLN A 53 9.83 -17.02 0.41
C GLN A 53 10.36 -16.42 -0.89
N PHE A 54 10.63 -15.12 -0.91
CA PHE A 54 10.97 -14.40 -2.13
C PHE A 54 12.30 -13.65 -2.05
N GLY A 55 12.96 -13.65 -0.90
CA GLY A 55 14.16 -12.86 -0.67
C GLY A 55 13.88 -11.36 -0.58
N PHE A 56 12.62 -10.95 -0.40
CA PHE A 56 12.24 -9.55 -0.30
C PHE A 56 12.87 -8.92 0.93
N HIS A 57 13.73 -7.93 0.72
CA HIS A 57 14.46 -7.28 1.82
C HIS A 57 13.48 -6.53 2.74
N SER A 58 13.55 -6.80 4.02
CA SER A 58 12.59 -6.29 5.00
C SER A 58 12.60 -4.76 5.16
N ALA A 59 13.68 -4.11 4.78
CA ALA A 59 13.80 -2.65 4.81
C ALA A 59 13.32 -1.96 3.53
N GLU A 60 13.02 -2.71 2.47
CA GLU A 60 12.50 -2.12 1.24
C GLU A 60 11.03 -1.77 1.35
N GLU A 61 10.70 -0.58 0.92
CA GLU A 61 9.33 -0.13 0.80
C GLU A 61 8.60 -0.95 -0.26
N LEU A 62 7.35 -1.30 0.01
CA LEU A 62 6.51 -1.94 -0.98
C LEU A 62 5.80 -0.86 -1.81
N HIS A 63 6.22 -0.70 -3.05
CA HIS A 63 5.61 0.20 -4.01
C HIS A 63 5.02 -0.63 -5.15
N THR A 64 3.75 -0.93 -5.09
CA THR A 64 3.07 -1.90 -5.97
C THR A 64 3.26 -1.61 -7.44
N LYS A 65 3.11 -0.36 -7.85
CA LYS A 65 3.27 0.04 -9.25
C LYS A 65 4.67 -0.27 -9.78
N HIS A 66 5.72 0.04 -9.01
CA HIS A 66 7.11 -0.22 -9.40
C HIS A 66 7.42 -1.72 -9.37
N LEU A 67 6.89 -2.45 -8.40
CA LEU A 67 7.02 -3.90 -8.32
C LEU A 67 6.45 -4.58 -9.56
N LEU A 68 5.20 -4.25 -9.93
CA LEU A 68 4.51 -4.88 -11.06
C LEU A 68 5.08 -4.47 -12.42
N SER A 69 5.65 -3.28 -12.53
CA SER A 69 6.27 -2.78 -13.77
C SER A 69 7.79 -3.03 -13.85
N ASP A 70 8.34 -3.80 -12.92
CA ASP A 70 9.74 -4.20 -12.87
C ASP A 70 10.73 -3.03 -12.86
N LYS A 71 10.36 -1.97 -12.11
CA LYS A 71 11.22 -0.81 -11.90
C LYS A 71 12.08 -0.97 -10.67
N ASP A 72 13.15 -0.18 -10.59
CA ASP A 72 14.00 -0.16 -9.40
C ASP A 72 13.17 0.27 -8.16
N PRO A 73 13.48 -0.30 -6.99
CA PRO A 73 14.57 -1.19 -6.64
C PRO A 73 14.33 -2.69 -6.91
N TYR A 74 13.26 -3.06 -7.59
CA TYR A 74 12.81 -4.45 -7.70
C TYR A 74 13.47 -5.26 -8.83
N ARG A 75 14.08 -4.62 -9.80
CA ARG A 75 14.76 -5.31 -10.92
C ARG A 75 15.79 -6.33 -10.47
N LYS A 76 16.51 -6.02 -9.40
CA LYS A 76 17.59 -6.88 -8.87
C LYS A 76 17.12 -8.26 -8.42
N TYR A 77 15.82 -8.41 -8.11
CA TYR A 77 15.29 -9.68 -7.61
C TYR A 77 15.01 -10.67 -8.73
N GLY A 78 14.78 -10.23 -9.94
CA GLY A 78 14.47 -11.10 -11.08
C GLY A 78 13.21 -11.94 -10.89
N TRP A 79 12.23 -11.46 -10.16
CA TRP A 79 10.98 -12.18 -9.92
C TRP A 79 10.17 -12.36 -11.20
N THR A 80 9.55 -13.54 -11.35
CA THR A 80 8.57 -13.79 -12.41
C THR A 80 7.29 -13.00 -12.17
N SER A 81 6.42 -12.91 -13.19
CA SER A 81 5.11 -12.28 -13.04
C SER A 81 4.28 -12.98 -11.97
N GLU A 82 4.34 -14.31 -11.91
CA GLU A 82 3.63 -15.10 -10.90
C GLU A 82 4.15 -14.79 -9.49
N GLN A 83 5.45 -14.68 -9.32
CA GLN A 83 6.05 -14.33 -8.02
C GLN A 83 5.64 -12.93 -7.57
N LYS A 84 5.62 -11.94 -8.46
CA LYS A 84 5.16 -10.60 -8.16
C LYS A 84 3.69 -10.58 -7.73
N GLN A 85 2.85 -11.33 -8.42
CA GLN A 85 1.43 -11.47 -8.07
C GLN A 85 1.27 -12.13 -6.70
N GLU A 86 2.04 -13.16 -6.40
CA GLU A 86 1.98 -13.82 -5.10
C GLU A 86 2.43 -12.88 -3.97
N ILE A 87 3.44 -12.05 -4.20
CA ILE A 87 3.86 -11.02 -3.23
C ILE A 87 2.71 -10.05 -2.94
N VAL A 88 2.04 -9.54 -3.97
CA VAL A 88 0.91 -8.62 -3.80
C VAL A 88 -0.24 -9.28 -3.07
N LYS A 89 -0.57 -10.53 -3.41
CA LYS A 89 -1.61 -11.31 -2.72
C LYS A 89 -1.28 -11.54 -1.25
N GLU A 90 -0.04 -11.88 -0.96
CA GLU A 90 0.40 -12.10 0.43
C GLU A 90 0.27 -10.81 1.25
N VAL A 91 0.67 -9.68 0.70
CA VAL A 91 0.51 -8.38 1.36
C VAL A 91 -0.96 -8.04 1.57
N ALA A 92 -1.80 -8.29 0.57
CA ALA A 92 -3.25 -8.07 0.70
C ALA A 92 -3.86 -8.93 1.80
N ARG A 93 -3.46 -10.19 1.92
CA ARG A 93 -3.89 -11.08 3.02
C ARG A 93 -3.44 -10.53 4.38
N CYS A 94 -2.21 -10.05 4.47
CA CYS A 94 -1.69 -9.45 5.70
C CYS A 94 -2.51 -8.24 6.13
N ILE A 95 -2.83 -7.35 5.20
CA ILE A 95 -3.64 -6.16 5.47
C ILE A 95 -5.05 -6.59 5.92
N ALA A 96 -5.65 -7.57 5.25
CA ALA A 96 -6.98 -8.07 5.59
C ALA A 96 -7.04 -8.70 6.99
N ASP A 97 -5.91 -9.21 7.50
CA ASP A 97 -5.82 -9.83 8.82
C ASP A 97 -5.60 -8.83 9.96
N LEU A 98 -5.35 -7.56 9.65
CA LEU A 98 -5.15 -6.54 10.67
C LEU A 98 -6.48 -6.20 11.37
N ASP A 99 -6.41 -5.94 12.66
CA ASP A 99 -7.52 -5.33 13.41
C ASP A 99 -7.49 -3.81 13.18
N ALA A 100 -7.94 -3.41 12.00
CA ALA A 100 -7.88 -2.05 11.51
C ALA A 100 -8.98 -1.83 10.48
N LYS A 101 -9.23 -0.57 10.16
CA LYS A 101 -10.21 -0.17 9.14
C LYS A 101 -9.55 0.68 8.08
N ILE A 102 -10.04 0.56 6.86
CA ILE A 102 -9.57 1.36 5.72
C ILE A 102 -10.72 2.22 5.23
N VAL A 103 -10.46 3.51 5.07
CA VAL A 103 -11.38 4.45 4.44
C VAL A 103 -10.68 5.08 3.25
N ASN A 104 -11.33 5.04 2.11
CA ASN A 104 -10.87 5.71 0.91
C ASN A 104 -11.77 6.90 0.60
N VAL A 105 -11.16 8.05 0.35
CA VAL A 105 -11.82 9.21 -0.21
C VAL A 105 -11.36 9.36 -1.64
N ILE A 106 -12.28 9.32 -2.58
CA ILE A 106 -11.98 9.38 -4.02
C ILE A 106 -12.56 10.69 -4.54
N ILE A 107 -11.69 11.49 -5.16
CA ILE A 107 -12.07 12.74 -5.80
C ILE A 107 -11.96 12.54 -7.31
N ASP A 108 -13.09 12.68 -7.98
CA ASP A 108 -13.15 12.74 -9.44
C ASP A 108 -12.83 14.16 -9.87
N LYS A 109 -11.61 14.36 -10.38
CA LYS A 109 -11.12 15.69 -10.74
C LYS A 109 -11.70 16.22 -12.04
N THR A 110 -12.40 15.41 -12.80
CA THR A 110 -13.03 15.86 -14.04
C THR A 110 -14.06 16.96 -13.81
N TYR A 111 -14.63 17.03 -12.60
CA TYR A 111 -15.55 18.10 -12.20
C TYR A 111 -14.86 19.45 -11.94
N PHE A 112 -13.54 19.47 -11.83
CA PHE A 112 -12.75 20.65 -11.50
C PHE A 112 -11.93 21.19 -12.66
N VAL A 113 -11.96 20.51 -13.80
CA VAL A 113 -11.22 20.95 -14.98
C VAL A 113 -12.06 21.99 -15.71
N ASP A 114 -11.57 23.24 -15.79
CA ASP A 114 -12.17 24.26 -16.61
C ASP A 114 -11.97 23.91 -18.09
N GLU A 115 -13.05 23.98 -18.81
CA GLU A 115 -13.04 23.76 -20.26
C GLU A 115 -12.37 24.92 -21.01
#